data_ca3cb72e4dc8ffd2fb45e441bd2fa106
#
_entry.id   ca3cb72e4dc8ffd2fb45e441bd2fa106
#
_cell.length_a   1.000
_cell.length_b   1.000
_cell.length_c   1.000
_cell.angle_alpha   90.00
_cell.angle_beta   90.00
_cell.angle_gamma   90.00
#
_symmetry.space_group_name_H-M   'P 1'
#
loop_
_entity.id
_entity.type
_entity.pdbx_description
1 polymer ?
#
loop_
_entity_poly.entity_id
_entity_poly.type
_entity_poly.pdbx_seq_one_letter_code
_entity_poly.pdbx_strand_id
1 'polypeptide(L)'
;MNKKINSDFIIVGSGLYGCVLAERISNVLKKNVIIVEKRDHIGGNCYSEFDKDTNIEYGKYGPHVFHTNLTKVWDYLNTFTKFNNYKHRGLSSYKNKKFTMPINLETINNFFGKNFNPQEAEKFLKQKSKKYQNENPKNFEEKALSQVGKGLYEAFFKNYTTKQWGTLPKNLPHSIFNRLPLKFSYDQNYFKSALYEGVPLEGYTKLFYNLIDNKRIKLLLNYDFKLNDKTTAKKLIVCTAPLDKLFNNKFGKLQWRSLIFKKEIHNTEDYQGTSVINYPELKHKFTRIYEPRHMHPERNNTTKNKTLIIKEYPVMNEDKPYYPINNSENRLIHRKYK
;
A
#
# COMPACT_ATOMS: atom_id res chain seq x y z
N MET A 1 24.94 -24.16 10.61
CA MET A 1 24.51 -24.68 11.94
C MET A 1 23.14 -24.05 12.26
N ASN A 2 22.06 -24.83 12.27
CA ASN A 2 20.73 -24.33 12.66
C ASN A 2 20.75 -24.01 14.17
N LYS A 3 20.80 -22.72 14.53
CA LYS A 3 20.68 -22.30 15.94
C LYS A 3 19.33 -22.75 16.47
N LYS A 4 19.34 -23.51 17.57
CA LYS A 4 18.12 -23.88 18.30
C LYS A 4 17.49 -22.58 18.83
N ILE A 5 16.26 -22.24 18.38
CA ILE A 5 15.51 -21.08 18.84
C ILE A 5 14.55 -21.55 19.94
N ASN A 6 14.63 -20.91 21.12
CA ASN A 6 13.76 -21.22 22.25
C ASN A 6 13.30 -19.92 22.90
N SER A 7 11.99 -19.71 23.02
CA SER A 7 11.38 -18.54 23.65
C SER A 7 9.96 -18.85 24.16
N ASP A 8 9.35 -17.93 24.90
CA ASP A 8 7.93 -18.07 25.26
C ASP A 8 7.05 -17.95 24.01
N PHE A 9 7.34 -16.97 23.16
CA PHE A 9 6.68 -16.75 21.88
C PHE A 9 7.70 -16.62 20.74
N ILE A 10 7.34 -17.11 19.56
CA ILE A 10 8.09 -16.91 18.33
C ILE A 10 7.14 -16.23 17.32
N ILE A 11 7.59 -15.14 16.72
CA ILE A 11 6.85 -14.42 15.70
C ILE A 11 7.62 -14.51 14.39
N VAL A 12 7.01 -15.07 13.36
CA VAL A 12 7.57 -15.19 12.02
C VAL A 12 7.10 -14.00 11.18
N GLY A 13 8.03 -13.11 10.87
CA GLY A 13 7.81 -11.86 10.14
C GLY A 13 7.85 -10.62 11.05
N SER A 14 8.70 -9.67 10.67
CA SER A 14 8.93 -8.40 11.37
C SER A 14 8.19 -7.21 10.72
N GLY A 15 7.09 -7.45 10.04
CA GLY A 15 6.19 -6.41 9.57
C GLY A 15 5.42 -5.75 10.72
N LEU A 16 4.54 -4.78 10.41
CA LEU A 16 3.80 -4.01 11.41
C LEU A 16 3.06 -4.91 12.41
N TYR A 17 2.34 -5.94 11.92
CA TYR A 17 1.62 -6.86 12.78
C TYR A 17 2.57 -7.58 13.75
N GLY A 18 3.68 -8.14 13.25
CA GLY A 18 4.64 -8.88 14.07
C GLY A 18 5.31 -8.00 15.14
N CYS A 19 5.70 -6.77 14.78
CA CYS A 19 6.33 -5.85 15.73
C CYS A 19 5.37 -5.37 16.82
N VAL A 20 4.14 -5.01 16.46
CA VAL A 20 3.10 -4.61 17.43
C VAL A 20 2.76 -5.77 18.37
N LEU A 21 2.62 -6.99 17.83
CA LEU A 21 2.34 -8.16 18.65
C LEU A 21 3.48 -8.47 19.63
N ALA A 22 4.74 -8.37 19.16
CA ALA A 22 5.91 -8.56 20.03
C ALA A 22 5.94 -7.53 21.16
N GLU A 23 5.68 -6.27 20.83
CA GLU A 23 5.58 -5.19 21.81
C GLU A 23 4.50 -5.48 22.85
N ARG A 24 3.28 -5.82 22.44
CA ARG A 24 2.18 -6.14 23.36
C ARG A 24 2.47 -7.35 24.24
N ILE A 25 3.02 -8.43 23.69
CA ILE A 25 3.41 -9.62 24.47
C ILE A 25 4.46 -9.25 25.52
N SER A 26 5.47 -8.49 25.13
CA SER A 26 6.60 -8.15 26.02
C SER A 26 6.20 -7.15 27.08
N ASN A 27 5.43 -6.12 26.74
CA ASN A 27 5.06 -5.06 27.66
C ASN A 27 3.83 -5.38 28.51
N VAL A 28 2.86 -6.14 27.99
CA VAL A 28 1.63 -6.49 28.74
C VAL A 28 1.77 -7.83 29.44
N LEU A 29 2.16 -8.89 28.70
CA LEU A 29 2.26 -10.23 29.25
C LEU A 29 3.59 -10.51 29.94
N LYS A 30 4.57 -9.59 29.83
CA LYS A 30 5.93 -9.75 30.40
C LYS A 30 6.64 -11.02 29.98
N LYS A 31 6.41 -11.49 28.73
CA LYS A 31 7.00 -12.70 28.16
C LYS A 31 8.11 -12.38 27.17
N ASN A 32 9.00 -13.37 26.99
CA ASN A 32 10.08 -13.27 26.02
C ASN A 32 9.57 -13.61 24.62
N VAL A 33 10.01 -12.83 23.63
CA VAL A 33 9.63 -12.97 22.23
C VAL A 33 10.87 -13.02 21.36
N ILE A 34 10.90 -13.95 20.41
CA ILE A 34 11.85 -13.93 19.30
C ILE A 34 11.09 -13.66 18.02
N ILE A 35 11.46 -12.58 17.32
CA ILE A 35 11.00 -12.29 15.97
C ILE A 35 12.02 -12.85 15.00
N VAL A 36 11.58 -13.66 14.05
CA VAL A 36 12.40 -14.14 12.94
C VAL A 36 11.96 -13.50 11.64
N GLU A 37 12.89 -12.98 10.85
CA GLU A 37 12.61 -12.32 9.59
C GLU A 37 13.55 -12.82 8.50
N LYS A 38 13.01 -13.20 7.35
CA LYS A 38 13.79 -13.71 6.23
C LYS A 38 14.63 -12.65 5.53
N ARG A 39 14.22 -11.39 5.59
CA ARG A 39 14.94 -10.25 5.00
C ARG A 39 16.08 -9.81 5.90
N ASP A 40 16.94 -9.00 5.35
CA ASP A 40 18.07 -8.35 6.05
C ASP A 40 17.63 -7.10 6.84
N HIS A 41 16.33 -6.80 6.87
CA HIS A 41 15.77 -5.62 7.52
C HIS A 41 14.41 -5.90 8.18
N ILE A 42 14.06 -5.08 9.14
CA ILE A 42 12.75 -5.02 9.82
C ILE A 42 11.71 -4.27 8.97
N GLY A 43 10.43 -4.33 9.36
CA GLY A 43 9.37 -3.45 8.85
C GLY A 43 8.56 -4.04 7.71
N GLY A 44 8.94 -5.21 7.18
CA GLY A 44 8.20 -5.84 6.08
C GLY A 44 8.14 -4.91 4.86
N ASN A 45 6.94 -4.73 4.29
CA ASN A 45 6.78 -3.84 3.13
C ASN A 45 6.74 -2.34 3.50
N CYS A 46 6.64 -1.99 4.78
CA CYS A 46 6.73 -0.60 5.24
C CYS A 46 8.17 -0.14 5.52
N TYR A 47 9.18 -0.98 5.23
CA TYR A 47 10.57 -0.60 5.40
C TYR A 47 10.92 0.62 4.56
N SER A 48 11.58 1.59 5.18
CA SER A 48 12.11 2.79 4.54
C SER A 48 13.61 2.91 4.75
N GLU A 49 14.30 3.50 3.79
CA GLU A 49 15.74 3.76 3.83
C GLU A 49 16.05 5.09 3.15
N PHE A 50 17.22 5.64 3.45
CA PHE A 50 17.70 6.85 2.78
C PHE A 50 18.47 6.47 1.52
N ASP A 51 18.18 7.16 0.42
CA ASP A 51 18.98 7.06 -0.79
C ASP A 51 20.33 7.75 -0.58
N LYS A 52 21.41 7.06 -0.97
CA LYS A 52 22.79 7.50 -0.67
C LYS A 52 23.19 8.77 -1.40
N ASP A 53 22.67 9.00 -2.61
CA ASP A 53 23.08 10.10 -3.48
C ASP A 53 22.23 11.36 -3.26
N THR A 54 21.00 11.20 -2.80
CA THR A 54 20.06 12.30 -2.60
C THR A 54 19.76 12.58 -1.14
N ASN A 55 20.09 11.65 -0.24
CA ASN A 55 19.70 11.68 1.17
C ASN A 55 18.17 11.83 1.39
N ILE A 56 17.37 11.38 0.41
CA ILE A 56 15.91 11.35 0.51
C ILE A 56 15.49 10.00 1.05
N GLU A 57 14.68 10.00 2.13
CA GLU A 57 14.06 8.78 2.63
C GLU A 57 12.97 8.31 1.67
N TYR A 58 12.93 7.01 1.39
CA TYR A 58 11.91 6.40 0.54
C TYR A 58 11.48 5.02 1.05
N GLY A 59 10.23 4.66 0.81
CA GLY A 59 9.75 3.30 1.04
C GLY A 59 10.29 2.35 -0.04
N LYS A 60 11.12 1.38 0.36
CA LYS A 60 11.74 0.40 -0.56
C LYS A 60 10.72 -0.41 -1.36
N TYR A 61 9.53 -0.58 -0.79
CA TYR A 61 8.44 -1.39 -1.35
C TYR A 61 7.20 -0.54 -1.68
N GLY A 62 7.41 0.75 -2.00
CA GLY A 62 6.38 1.71 -2.34
C GLY A 62 6.01 2.66 -1.20
N PRO A 63 5.24 3.70 -1.52
CA PRO A 63 4.81 4.69 -0.54
C PRO A 63 3.79 4.11 0.43
N HIS A 64 3.96 4.38 1.70
CA HIS A 64 3.03 4.06 2.75
C HIS A 64 2.64 5.33 3.51
N VAL A 65 1.35 5.54 3.70
CA VAL A 65 0.80 6.62 4.52
C VAL A 65 -0.04 5.98 5.62
N PHE A 66 0.28 6.27 6.86
CA PHE A 66 -0.54 5.81 7.96
C PHE A 66 -1.82 6.65 8.03
N HIS A 67 -2.96 5.99 8.16
CA HIS A 67 -4.24 6.65 8.36
C HIS A 67 -5.16 5.79 9.23
N THR A 68 -5.97 6.44 10.07
CA THR A 68 -6.93 5.74 10.94
C THR A 68 -8.04 6.67 11.42
N ASN A 69 -9.19 6.09 11.79
CA ASN A 69 -10.27 6.76 12.51
C ASN A 69 -10.28 6.38 13.99
N LEU A 70 -9.38 5.49 14.41
CA LEU A 70 -9.34 4.99 15.77
C LEU A 70 -8.30 5.78 16.58
N THR A 71 -8.78 6.68 17.42
CA THR A 71 -7.92 7.47 18.35
C THR A 71 -7.01 6.58 19.16
N LYS A 72 -7.51 5.46 19.68
CA LYS A 72 -6.69 4.50 20.44
C LYS A 72 -5.50 3.97 19.65
N VAL A 73 -5.63 3.74 18.33
CA VAL A 73 -4.54 3.28 17.47
C VAL A 73 -3.55 4.41 17.22
N TRP A 74 -4.06 5.62 16.98
CA TRP A 74 -3.24 6.81 16.80
C TRP A 74 -2.41 7.10 18.03
N ASP A 75 -3.03 7.15 19.20
CA ASP A 75 -2.37 7.43 20.48
C ASP A 75 -1.31 6.36 20.79
N TYR A 76 -1.64 5.08 20.58
CA TYR A 76 -0.71 3.98 20.75
C TYR A 76 0.54 4.15 19.89
N LEU A 77 0.41 4.45 18.60
CA LEU A 77 1.58 4.63 17.73
C LEU A 77 2.37 5.90 18.07
N ASN A 78 1.70 6.95 18.53
CA ASN A 78 2.36 8.18 18.97
C ASN A 78 3.21 8.01 20.24
N THR A 79 3.13 6.86 20.92
CA THR A 79 4.08 6.53 22.01
C THR A 79 5.44 6.09 21.46
N PHE A 80 5.51 5.66 20.18
CA PHE A 80 6.75 5.15 19.57
C PHE A 80 7.33 6.08 18.50
N THR A 81 6.53 6.99 17.96
CA THR A 81 6.96 7.98 16.96
C THR A 81 6.04 9.19 16.99
N LYS A 82 6.44 10.26 16.31
CA LYS A 82 5.54 11.36 15.95
C LYS A 82 5.27 11.30 14.46
N PHE A 83 4.06 11.67 14.05
CA PHE A 83 3.68 11.76 12.65
C PHE A 83 3.74 13.22 12.20
N ASN A 84 4.12 13.41 10.93
CA ASN A 84 3.97 14.72 10.28
C ASN A 84 2.50 14.97 9.90
N ASN A 85 2.23 16.14 9.35
CA ASN A 85 0.88 16.51 8.89
C ASN A 85 0.66 16.22 7.39
N TYR A 86 1.40 15.27 6.82
CA TYR A 86 1.24 14.91 5.42
C TYR A 86 -0.17 14.42 5.14
N LYS A 87 -0.79 15.00 4.11
CA LYS A 87 -2.09 14.58 3.58
C LYS A 87 -1.91 14.04 2.17
N HIS A 88 -2.30 12.79 1.95
CA HIS A 88 -2.14 12.18 0.64
C HIS A 88 -3.10 12.77 -0.38
N ARG A 89 -2.53 13.35 -1.44
CA ARG A 89 -3.23 13.91 -2.60
C ARG A 89 -2.61 13.34 -3.86
N GLY A 90 -3.35 12.49 -4.56
CA GLY A 90 -2.86 11.86 -5.78
C GLY A 90 -3.29 12.62 -7.02
N LEU A 91 -2.50 12.51 -8.07
CA LEU A 91 -2.88 12.95 -9.42
C LEU A 91 -2.94 11.75 -10.37
N SER A 92 -3.61 11.93 -11.49
CA SER A 92 -3.57 11.01 -12.63
C SER A 92 -3.26 11.76 -13.92
N SER A 93 -2.33 11.23 -14.71
CA SER A 93 -1.95 11.79 -16.01
C SER A 93 -2.74 11.11 -17.12
N TYR A 94 -3.56 11.87 -17.84
CA TYR A 94 -4.30 11.36 -19.00
C TYR A 94 -4.25 12.36 -20.15
N LYS A 95 -3.84 11.91 -21.35
CA LYS A 95 -3.65 12.77 -22.54
C LYS A 95 -2.82 14.03 -22.23
N ASN A 96 -1.71 13.85 -21.53
CA ASN A 96 -0.77 14.89 -21.09
C ASN A 96 -1.35 15.95 -20.12
N LYS A 97 -2.59 15.80 -19.65
CA LYS A 97 -3.19 16.62 -18.60
C LYS A 97 -3.13 15.91 -17.25
N LYS A 98 -3.11 16.68 -16.17
CA LYS A 98 -3.16 16.16 -14.79
C LYS A 98 -4.56 16.36 -14.23
N PHE A 99 -5.05 15.34 -13.54
CA PHE A 99 -6.38 15.32 -12.92
C PHE A 99 -6.24 14.87 -11.46
N THR A 100 -6.96 15.52 -10.57
CA THR A 100 -6.98 15.17 -9.15
C THR A 100 -7.61 13.79 -8.94
N MET A 101 -7.03 12.98 -8.05
CA MET A 101 -7.54 11.68 -7.64
C MET A 101 -7.63 11.59 -6.10
N PRO A 102 -8.66 10.99 -5.56
CA PRO A 102 -9.84 10.38 -6.21
C PRO A 102 -10.65 11.38 -7.05
N ILE A 103 -11.51 10.85 -7.96
CA ILE A 103 -12.37 11.70 -8.79
C ILE A 103 -13.23 12.59 -7.89
N ASN A 104 -13.10 13.90 -8.09
CA ASN A 104 -13.82 14.94 -7.36
C ASN A 104 -14.45 15.95 -8.33
N LEU A 105 -15.08 17.01 -7.82
CA LEU A 105 -15.75 18.03 -8.64
C LEU A 105 -14.78 18.70 -9.63
N GLU A 106 -13.54 18.99 -9.19
CA GLU A 106 -12.50 19.54 -10.06
C GLU A 106 -12.15 18.60 -11.22
N THR A 107 -11.96 17.29 -10.92
CA THR A 107 -11.70 16.27 -11.94
C THR A 107 -12.83 16.19 -12.96
N ILE A 108 -14.09 16.19 -12.49
CA ILE A 108 -15.26 16.13 -13.38
C ILE A 108 -15.31 17.35 -14.29
N ASN A 109 -15.16 18.54 -13.73
CA ASN A 109 -15.20 19.79 -14.48
C ASN A 109 -14.08 19.87 -15.52
N ASN A 110 -12.84 19.56 -15.12
CA ASN A 110 -11.68 19.61 -16.01
C ASN A 110 -11.75 18.53 -17.10
N PHE A 111 -12.27 17.34 -16.79
CA PHE A 111 -12.36 16.25 -17.77
C PHE A 111 -13.41 16.51 -18.86
N PHE A 112 -14.55 17.06 -18.48
CA PHE A 112 -15.66 17.30 -19.40
C PHE A 112 -15.68 18.73 -19.96
N GLY A 113 -14.76 19.61 -19.56
CA GLY A 113 -14.74 21.01 -19.98
C GLY A 113 -15.99 21.77 -19.50
N LYS A 114 -16.38 21.59 -18.24
CA LYS A 114 -17.58 22.14 -17.63
C LYS A 114 -17.23 22.95 -16.38
N ASN A 115 -18.22 23.68 -15.88
CA ASN A 115 -18.13 24.41 -14.63
C ASN A 115 -19.37 24.10 -13.77
N PHE A 116 -19.55 22.84 -13.47
CA PHE A 116 -20.68 22.37 -12.68
C PHE A 116 -20.51 22.69 -11.20
N ASN A 117 -21.62 23.02 -10.53
CA ASN A 117 -21.75 22.89 -9.09
C ASN A 117 -21.91 21.40 -8.68
N PRO A 118 -21.89 21.07 -7.37
CA PRO A 118 -22.01 19.69 -6.90
C PRO A 118 -23.23 18.93 -7.42
N GLN A 119 -24.40 19.56 -7.40
CA GLN A 119 -25.66 18.95 -7.83
C GLN A 119 -25.70 18.72 -9.35
N GLU A 120 -25.22 19.67 -10.13
CA GLU A 120 -25.12 19.54 -11.58
C GLU A 120 -24.15 18.43 -11.99
N ALA A 121 -22.99 18.34 -11.33
CA ALA A 121 -22.02 17.29 -11.58
C ALA A 121 -22.60 15.89 -11.25
N GLU A 122 -23.31 15.77 -10.15
CA GLU A 122 -23.98 14.51 -9.76
C GLU A 122 -25.04 14.12 -10.79
N LYS A 123 -25.93 15.04 -11.16
CA LYS A 123 -26.96 14.83 -12.19
C LYS A 123 -26.35 14.44 -13.53
N PHE A 124 -25.30 15.13 -13.94
CA PHE A 124 -24.58 14.86 -15.19
C PHE A 124 -23.96 13.45 -15.19
N LEU A 125 -23.27 13.04 -14.13
CA LEU A 125 -22.68 11.70 -14.05
C LEU A 125 -23.76 10.61 -13.98
N LYS A 126 -24.85 10.82 -13.25
CA LYS A 126 -26.02 9.92 -13.25
C LYS A 126 -26.58 9.73 -14.67
N GLN A 127 -26.68 10.82 -15.45
CA GLN A 127 -27.11 10.74 -16.85
C GLN A 127 -26.11 9.97 -17.71
N LYS A 128 -24.79 10.23 -17.57
CA LYS A 128 -23.73 9.51 -18.33
C LYS A 128 -23.64 8.03 -17.98
N SER A 129 -23.96 7.66 -16.76
CA SER A 129 -23.96 6.27 -16.30
C SER A 129 -25.29 5.54 -16.44
N LYS A 130 -26.39 6.24 -16.80
CA LYS A 130 -27.75 5.70 -16.83
C LYS A 130 -27.88 4.35 -17.52
N LYS A 131 -27.28 4.19 -18.71
CA LYS A 131 -27.33 2.94 -19.48
C LYS A 131 -26.48 1.79 -18.91
N TYR A 132 -25.67 2.07 -17.89
CA TYR A 132 -24.82 1.11 -17.19
C TYR A 132 -25.30 0.81 -15.78
N GLN A 133 -26.48 1.36 -15.38
CA GLN A 133 -27.03 1.12 -14.06
C GLN A 133 -27.27 -0.37 -13.87
N ASN A 134 -26.76 -0.92 -12.79
CA ASN A 134 -26.89 -2.30 -12.38
C ASN A 134 -26.91 -2.34 -10.85
N GLU A 135 -28.03 -2.80 -10.29
CA GLU A 135 -28.17 -2.92 -8.84
C GLU A 135 -27.25 -3.98 -8.23
N ASN A 136 -26.92 -5.01 -9.02
CA ASN A 136 -26.08 -6.13 -8.60
C ASN A 136 -24.86 -6.30 -9.51
N PRO A 137 -23.90 -5.36 -9.53
CA PRO A 137 -22.72 -5.44 -10.38
C PRO A 137 -21.86 -6.66 -10.01
N LYS A 138 -21.58 -7.51 -10.97
CA LYS A 138 -20.83 -8.77 -10.77
C LYS A 138 -19.31 -8.56 -10.72
N ASN A 139 -18.83 -7.51 -11.36
CA ASN A 139 -17.40 -7.27 -11.54
C ASN A 139 -17.05 -5.77 -11.43
N PHE A 140 -15.74 -5.51 -11.42
CA PHE A 140 -15.19 -4.14 -11.32
C PHE A 140 -15.71 -3.23 -12.45
N GLU A 141 -15.74 -3.71 -13.70
CA GLU A 141 -16.14 -2.90 -14.86
C GLU A 141 -17.60 -2.44 -14.75
N GLU A 142 -18.52 -3.35 -14.45
CA GLU A 142 -19.93 -3.03 -14.26
C GLU A 142 -20.11 -2.00 -13.12
N LYS A 143 -19.41 -2.20 -12.00
CA LYS A 143 -19.47 -1.27 -10.87
C LYS A 143 -18.90 0.11 -11.22
N ALA A 144 -17.75 0.16 -11.91
CA ALA A 144 -17.15 1.42 -12.32
C ALA A 144 -18.03 2.17 -13.33
N LEU A 145 -18.52 1.50 -14.36
CA LEU A 145 -19.39 2.09 -15.37
C LEU A 145 -20.69 2.64 -14.76
N SER A 146 -21.28 1.94 -13.81
CA SER A 146 -22.50 2.39 -13.11
C SER A 146 -22.29 3.63 -12.23
N GLN A 147 -21.06 3.87 -11.76
CA GLN A 147 -20.75 5.00 -10.89
C GLN A 147 -20.23 6.23 -11.67
N VAL A 148 -19.30 6.05 -12.62
CA VAL A 148 -18.59 7.17 -13.25
C VAL A 148 -18.87 7.31 -14.75
N GLY A 149 -19.60 6.37 -15.35
CA GLY A 149 -19.86 6.33 -16.78
C GLY A 149 -18.62 5.98 -17.62
N LYS A 150 -18.82 5.76 -18.92
CA LYS A 150 -17.80 5.25 -19.84
C LYS A 150 -16.56 6.16 -19.94
N GLY A 151 -16.75 7.47 -20.04
CA GLY A 151 -15.63 8.40 -20.27
C GLY A 151 -14.57 8.35 -19.16
N LEU A 152 -14.98 8.52 -17.91
CA LEU A 152 -14.06 8.48 -16.76
C LEU A 152 -13.53 7.05 -16.51
N TYR A 153 -14.35 6.03 -16.76
CA TYR A 153 -13.91 4.65 -16.65
C TYR A 153 -12.76 4.33 -17.62
N GLU A 154 -12.90 4.68 -18.90
CA GLU A 154 -11.87 4.45 -19.91
C GLU A 154 -10.60 5.27 -19.65
N ALA A 155 -10.77 6.51 -19.18
CA ALA A 155 -9.64 7.41 -18.94
C ALA A 155 -8.78 6.97 -17.75
N PHE A 156 -9.40 6.61 -16.61
CA PHE A 156 -8.67 6.49 -15.35
C PHE A 156 -8.64 5.07 -14.76
N PHE A 157 -9.62 4.21 -15.12
CA PHE A 157 -9.76 2.91 -14.45
C PHE A 157 -9.39 1.72 -15.32
N LYS A 158 -9.93 1.64 -16.54
CA LYS A 158 -9.80 0.44 -17.39
C LYS A 158 -8.37 -0.03 -17.55
N ASN A 159 -7.53 0.80 -18.14
CA ASN A 159 -6.16 0.41 -18.45
C ASN A 159 -5.24 0.43 -17.23
N TYR A 160 -5.46 1.35 -16.27
CA TYR A 160 -4.75 1.32 -14.99
C TYR A 160 -4.97 -0.01 -14.26
N THR A 161 -6.24 -0.40 -14.12
CA THR A 161 -6.62 -1.66 -13.45
C THR A 161 -6.09 -2.87 -14.21
N THR A 162 -6.15 -2.85 -15.55
CA THR A 162 -5.60 -3.93 -16.39
C THR A 162 -4.09 -4.09 -16.16
N LYS A 163 -3.33 -3.00 -16.14
CA LYS A 163 -1.89 -3.05 -15.82
C LYS A 163 -1.64 -3.57 -14.41
N GLN A 164 -2.33 -2.99 -13.42
CA GLN A 164 -2.14 -3.32 -12.01
C GLN A 164 -2.42 -4.79 -11.72
N TRP A 165 -3.50 -5.33 -12.26
CA TRP A 165 -3.95 -6.69 -11.97
C TRP A 165 -3.54 -7.74 -13.01
N GLY A 166 -3.04 -7.32 -14.19
CA GLY A 166 -2.67 -8.23 -15.29
C GLY A 166 -3.86 -8.96 -15.92
N THR A 167 -5.06 -8.44 -15.69
CA THR A 167 -6.31 -8.99 -16.27
C THR A 167 -7.31 -7.85 -16.51
N LEU A 168 -8.30 -8.11 -17.35
CA LEU A 168 -9.33 -7.12 -17.65
C LEU A 168 -10.22 -6.84 -16.41
N PRO A 169 -10.70 -5.61 -16.22
CA PRO A 169 -11.57 -5.25 -15.10
C PRO A 169 -12.83 -6.11 -14.94
N LYS A 170 -13.38 -6.61 -16.04
CA LYS A 170 -14.53 -7.54 -16.03
C LYS A 170 -14.26 -8.87 -15.33
N ASN A 171 -13.00 -9.26 -15.16
CA ASN A 171 -12.59 -10.48 -14.47
C ASN A 171 -12.26 -10.26 -12.98
N LEU A 172 -12.39 -9.02 -12.50
CA LEU A 172 -12.08 -8.64 -11.12
C LEU A 172 -13.34 -8.43 -10.29
N PRO A 173 -13.32 -8.76 -8.99
CA PRO A 173 -14.46 -8.52 -8.12
C PRO A 173 -14.83 -7.03 -8.04
N HIS A 174 -16.13 -6.72 -8.01
CA HIS A 174 -16.63 -5.34 -7.87
C HIS A 174 -16.12 -4.63 -6.61
N SER A 175 -15.82 -5.38 -5.55
CA SER A 175 -15.35 -4.86 -4.27
C SER A 175 -14.02 -4.10 -4.35
N ILE A 176 -13.22 -4.34 -5.38
CA ILE A 176 -11.97 -3.59 -5.61
C ILE A 176 -12.27 -2.11 -5.92
N PHE A 177 -13.37 -1.83 -6.65
CA PHE A 177 -13.78 -0.47 -6.97
C PHE A 177 -14.27 0.32 -5.75
N ASN A 178 -14.81 -0.34 -4.74
CA ASN A 178 -15.34 0.32 -3.54
C ASN A 178 -14.29 1.11 -2.75
N ARG A 179 -13.01 0.89 -3.02
CA ARG A 179 -11.89 1.63 -2.40
C ARG A 179 -11.67 3.02 -3.01
N LEU A 180 -12.35 3.35 -4.09
CA LEU A 180 -12.14 4.57 -4.86
C LEU A 180 -13.34 5.50 -4.64
N PRO A 181 -13.25 6.47 -3.70
CA PRO A 181 -14.36 7.37 -3.43
C PRO A 181 -14.60 8.30 -4.62
N LEU A 182 -15.87 8.53 -4.94
CA LEU A 182 -16.33 9.60 -5.82
C LEU A 182 -16.83 10.74 -4.96
N LYS A 183 -16.40 11.98 -5.25
CA LYS A 183 -16.76 13.16 -4.47
C LYS A 183 -17.35 14.25 -5.37
N PHE A 184 -18.47 14.84 -4.94
CA PHE A 184 -19.05 16.02 -5.58
C PHE A 184 -18.69 17.30 -4.80
N SER A 185 -17.41 17.42 -4.44
CA SER A 185 -16.84 18.58 -3.76
C SER A 185 -15.38 18.76 -4.23
N TYR A 186 -14.74 19.87 -3.87
CA TYR A 186 -13.32 20.11 -4.14
C TYR A 186 -12.37 19.44 -3.14
N ASP A 187 -12.88 18.55 -2.28
CA ASP A 187 -12.05 17.79 -1.36
C ASP A 187 -11.11 16.84 -2.11
N GLN A 188 -9.81 17.06 -1.99
CA GLN A 188 -8.75 16.32 -2.64
C GLN A 188 -8.16 15.20 -1.76
N ASN A 189 -8.60 15.07 -0.50
CA ASN A 189 -8.03 14.08 0.40
C ASN A 189 -8.29 12.66 -0.13
N TYR A 190 -7.24 11.87 -0.20
CA TYR A 190 -7.35 10.49 -0.69
C TYR A 190 -8.16 9.60 0.25
N PHE A 191 -7.93 9.73 1.55
CA PHE A 191 -8.65 8.97 2.59
C PHE A 191 -9.86 9.75 3.08
N LYS A 192 -11.04 9.39 2.58
CA LYS A 192 -12.30 10.15 2.72
C LYS A 192 -12.71 10.46 4.17
N SER A 193 -12.35 9.62 5.13
CA SER A 193 -12.83 9.72 6.50
C SER A 193 -11.73 9.54 7.54
N ALA A 194 -10.45 9.66 7.15
CA ALA A 194 -9.38 9.54 8.11
C ALA A 194 -9.32 10.76 9.03
N LEU A 195 -9.54 10.55 10.32
CA LEU A 195 -9.32 11.57 11.35
C LEU A 195 -7.83 11.85 11.50
N TYR A 196 -7.03 10.82 11.42
CA TYR A 196 -5.59 10.85 11.59
C TYR A 196 -4.91 10.32 10.33
N GLU A 197 -3.92 11.07 9.85
CA GLU A 197 -3.15 10.72 8.67
C GLU A 197 -1.76 11.35 8.76
N GLY A 198 -0.73 10.64 8.31
CA GLY A 198 0.62 11.16 8.29
C GLY A 198 1.66 10.10 7.99
N VAL A 199 2.92 10.53 7.98
CA VAL A 199 4.09 9.65 7.86
C VAL A 199 4.94 9.84 9.12
N PRO A 200 5.57 8.78 9.67
CA PRO A 200 6.45 8.93 10.83
C PRO A 200 7.57 9.92 10.53
N LEU A 201 7.77 10.91 11.41
CA LEU A 201 8.79 11.97 11.23
C LEU A 201 10.21 11.43 11.04
N GLU A 202 10.54 10.36 11.79
CA GLU A 202 11.85 9.68 11.69
C GLU A 202 11.84 8.48 10.74
N GLY A 203 10.75 8.34 9.95
CA GLY A 203 10.55 7.23 9.02
C GLY A 203 9.99 5.95 9.66
N TYR A 204 9.48 5.07 8.80
CA TYR A 204 8.87 3.82 9.25
C TYR A 204 9.89 2.88 9.91
N THR A 205 11.09 2.79 9.39
CA THR A 205 12.11 1.88 9.93
C THR A 205 12.43 2.20 11.39
N LYS A 206 12.54 3.49 11.73
CA LYS A 206 12.76 3.91 13.11
C LYS A 206 11.57 3.57 14.02
N LEU A 207 10.33 3.76 13.54
CA LEU A 207 9.12 3.34 14.25
C LEU A 207 9.18 1.83 14.61
N PHE A 208 9.60 0.98 13.68
CA PHE A 208 9.70 -0.46 13.94
C PHE A 208 10.76 -0.78 15.00
N TYR A 209 11.92 -0.14 14.95
CA TYR A 209 12.92 -0.33 15.99
C TYR A 209 12.43 0.16 17.35
N ASN A 210 11.74 1.30 17.43
CA ASN A 210 11.16 1.79 18.68
C ASN A 210 10.07 0.84 19.24
N LEU A 211 9.25 0.21 18.38
CA LEU A 211 8.27 -0.79 18.81
C LEU A 211 8.91 -2.00 19.48
N ILE A 212 10.07 -2.45 18.98
CA ILE A 212 10.72 -3.65 19.52
C ILE A 212 11.86 -3.34 20.51
N ASP A 213 12.04 -2.08 20.88
CA ASP A 213 13.03 -1.67 21.89
C ASP A 213 12.63 -2.15 23.29
N ASN A 214 12.86 -3.43 23.55
CA ASN A 214 12.56 -4.08 24.80
C ASN A 214 13.50 -5.27 25.02
N LYS A 215 14.08 -5.38 26.23
CA LYS A 215 15.02 -6.47 26.60
C LYS A 215 14.44 -7.88 26.45
N ARG A 216 13.12 -8.03 26.39
CA ARG A 216 12.44 -9.31 26.20
C ARG A 216 12.22 -9.65 24.73
N ILE A 217 12.53 -8.74 23.80
CA ILE A 217 12.37 -8.95 22.35
C ILE A 217 13.74 -9.17 21.73
N LYS A 218 13.87 -10.23 20.98
CA LYS A 218 15.05 -10.50 20.17
C LYS A 218 14.65 -10.59 18.70
N LEU A 219 15.32 -9.83 17.83
CA LEU A 219 15.15 -9.88 16.38
C LEU A 219 16.27 -10.69 15.73
N LEU A 220 15.88 -11.63 14.88
CA LEU A 220 16.77 -12.43 14.04
C LEU A 220 16.44 -12.16 12.58
N LEU A 221 17.26 -11.37 11.92
CA LEU A 221 17.20 -11.10 10.48
C LEU A 221 17.89 -12.23 9.68
N ASN A 222 17.63 -12.29 8.37
CA ASN A 222 18.19 -13.30 7.47
C ASN A 222 17.85 -14.75 7.91
N TYR A 223 16.68 -14.93 8.54
CA TYR A 223 16.22 -16.25 9.00
C TYR A 223 14.90 -16.61 8.30
N ASP A 224 15.00 -17.49 7.30
CA ASP A 224 13.83 -18.02 6.59
C ASP A 224 13.25 -19.21 7.36
N PHE A 225 12.25 -18.94 8.21
CA PHE A 225 11.61 -19.93 9.08
C PHE A 225 10.95 -21.05 8.29
N LYS A 226 11.17 -22.29 8.75
CA LYS A 226 10.53 -23.51 8.24
C LYS A 226 9.80 -24.24 9.38
N LEU A 227 8.69 -24.90 9.07
CA LEU A 227 7.94 -25.68 10.08
C LEU A 227 8.77 -26.78 10.75
N ASN A 228 9.79 -27.29 10.05
CA ASN A 228 10.69 -28.35 10.54
C ASN A 228 11.93 -27.80 11.25
N ASP A 229 12.02 -26.48 11.44
CA ASP A 229 13.15 -25.91 12.17
C ASP A 229 13.14 -26.40 13.63
N LYS A 230 14.33 -26.60 14.20
CA LYS A 230 14.49 -26.95 15.64
C LYS A 230 14.16 -25.72 16.50
N THR A 231 12.92 -25.26 16.42
CA THR A 231 12.40 -24.12 17.19
C THR A 231 11.43 -24.61 18.24
N THR A 232 11.51 -24.05 19.43
CA THR A 232 10.60 -24.36 20.53
C THR A 232 10.01 -23.08 21.07
N ALA A 233 8.72 -22.87 20.84
CA ALA A 233 7.95 -21.85 21.54
C ALA A 233 7.20 -22.51 22.71
N LYS A 234 7.41 -22.02 23.94
CA LYS A 234 6.72 -22.55 25.11
C LYS A 234 5.22 -22.31 25.10
N LYS A 235 4.78 -21.25 24.39
CA LYS A 235 3.38 -20.81 24.31
C LYS A 235 2.83 -20.92 22.90
N LEU A 236 3.36 -20.13 21.96
CA LEU A 236 2.80 -20.03 20.63
C LEU A 236 3.82 -19.56 19.58
N ILE A 237 3.70 -20.09 18.37
CA ILE A 237 4.33 -19.54 17.16
C ILE A 237 3.26 -18.78 16.37
N VAL A 238 3.48 -17.50 16.14
CA VAL A 238 2.60 -16.67 15.29
C VAL A 238 3.29 -16.43 13.95
N CYS A 239 2.67 -16.91 12.88
CA CYS A 239 3.24 -16.78 11.54
C CYS A 239 2.51 -15.71 10.71
N THR A 240 3.26 -14.74 10.19
CA THR A 240 2.76 -13.72 9.25
C THR A 240 3.33 -13.90 7.83
N ALA A 241 4.05 -14.99 7.59
CA ALA A 241 4.55 -15.35 6.27
C ALA A 241 3.41 -15.82 5.33
N PRO A 242 3.63 -15.83 4.00
CA PRO A 242 2.67 -16.41 3.07
C PRO A 242 2.31 -17.84 3.44
N LEU A 243 1.01 -18.10 3.56
CA LEU A 243 0.48 -19.34 4.10
C LEU A 243 0.86 -20.57 3.27
N ASP A 244 0.80 -20.45 1.94
CA ASP A 244 1.21 -21.51 1.02
C ASP A 244 2.70 -21.86 1.14
N LYS A 245 3.56 -20.86 1.29
CA LYS A 245 5.01 -21.06 1.48
C LYS A 245 5.30 -21.75 2.81
N LEU A 246 4.59 -21.39 3.88
CA LEU A 246 4.74 -22.03 5.19
C LEU A 246 4.52 -23.54 5.13
N PHE A 247 3.54 -23.97 4.33
CA PHE A 247 3.20 -25.39 4.14
C PHE A 247 3.81 -26.03 2.87
N ASN A 248 4.91 -25.45 2.35
CA ASN A 248 5.61 -25.93 1.15
C ASN A 248 4.67 -26.14 -0.06
N ASN A 249 3.68 -25.26 -0.22
CA ASN A 249 2.67 -25.29 -1.28
C ASN A 249 1.85 -26.59 -1.34
N LYS A 250 1.67 -27.30 -0.22
CA LYS A 250 1.00 -28.62 -0.12
C LYS A 250 -0.38 -28.65 -0.82
N PHE A 251 -1.14 -27.57 -0.79
CA PHE A 251 -2.47 -27.48 -1.39
C PHE A 251 -2.52 -26.61 -2.66
N GLY A 252 -1.36 -26.22 -3.18
CA GLY A 252 -1.19 -25.36 -4.33
C GLY A 252 -0.69 -23.96 -3.95
N LYS A 253 -0.15 -23.23 -4.93
CA LYS A 253 0.35 -21.87 -4.73
C LYS A 253 -0.78 -20.86 -4.75
N LEU A 254 -0.71 -19.89 -3.85
CA LEU A 254 -1.57 -18.71 -3.89
C LEU A 254 -1.01 -17.69 -4.89
N GLN A 255 -1.86 -17.22 -5.78
CA GLN A 255 -1.47 -16.26 -6.82
C GLN A 255 -1.40 -14.85 -6.26
N TRP A 256 -0.36 -14.12 -6.64
CA TRP A 256 -0.08 -12.76 -6.22
C TRP A 256 0.28 -11.87 -7.39
N ARG A 257 -0.08 -10.59 -7.29
CA ARG A 257 0.54 -9.54 -8.08
C ARG A 257 1.74 -9.01 -7.34
N SER A 258 2.80 -8.76 -8.08
CA SER A 258 4.06 -8.22 -7.58
C SER A 258 4.34 -6.86 -8.19
N LEU A 259 5.34 -6.18 -7.63
CA LEU A 259 5.79 -4.88 -8.08
C LEU A 259 7.31 -4.88 -8.24
N ILE A 260 7.77 -4.20 -9.28
CA ILE A 260 9.18 -3.81 -9.44
C ILE A 260 9.26 -2.30 -9.29
N PHE A 261 10.14 -1.82 -8.44
CA PHE A 261 10.41 -0.41 -8.20
C PHE A 261 11.73 -0.03 -8.87
N LYS A 262 11.67 0.90 -9.83
CA LYS A 262 12.87 1.44 -10.48
C LYS A 262 13.12 2.85 -9.99
N LYS A 263 14.28 3.04 -9.35
CA LYS A 263 14.76 4.34 -8.87
C LYS A 263 15.43 5.09 -10.01
N GLU A 264 15.17 6.39 -10.08
CA GLU A 264 15.84 7.33 -10.99
C GLU A 264 16.15 8.62 -10.22
N ILE A 265 17.35 9.14 -10.37
CA ILE A 265 17.78 10.40 -9.79
C ILE A 265 17.76 11.46 -10.89
N HIS A 266 17.16 12.61 -10.60
CA HIS A 266 17.06 13.73 -11.51
C HIS A 266 17.76 14.96 -10.93
N ASN A 267 18.49 15.69 -11.78
CA ASN A 267 19.16 16.95 -11.44
C ASN A 267 18.16 18.12 -11.47
N THR A 268 17.17 18.04 -10.60
CA THR A 268 16.17 19.08 -10.38
C THR A 268 15.72 19.01 -8.92
N GLU A 269 15.29 20.13 -8.38
CA GLU A 269 14.76 20.15 -7.01
C GLU A 269 13.45 19.38 -6.89
N ASP A 270 12.56 19.48 -7.88
CA ASP A 270 11.25 18.84 -7.92
C ASP A 270 11.00 18.32 -9.35
N TYR A 271 10.58 17.06 -9.45
CA TYR A 271 10.33 16.41 -10.74
C TYR A 271 8.87 16.51 -11.18
N GLN A 272 7.94 16.37 -10.25
CA GLN A 272 6.51 16.24 -10.62
C GLN A 272 5.54 17.07 -9.77
N GLY A 273 6.02 17.83 -8.78
CA GLY A 273 5.22 18.74 -7.97
C GLY A 273 4.28 18.05 -6.96
N THR A 274 4.39 16.76 -6.78
CA THR A 274 3.55 15.98 -5.86
C THR A 274 4.16 14.62 -5.55
N SER A 275 3.68 13.97 -4.48
CA SER A 275 4.20 12.66 -4.08
C SER A 275 3.87 11.53 -5.06
N VAL A 276 2.70 11.51 -5.68
CA VAL A 276 2.26 10.40 -6.54
C VAL A 276 1.46 10.89 -7.75
N ILE A 277 1.89 10.46 -8.94
CA ILE A 277 1.10 10.58 -10.16
C ILE A 277 0.85 9.20 -10.75
N ASN A 278 -0.41 8.86 -10.97
CA ASN A 278 -0.84 7.65 -11.67
C ASN A 278 -0.80 7.85 -13.19
N TYR A 279 -0.44 6.80 -13.92
CA TYR A 279 -0.34 6.79 -15.38
C TYR A 279 -1.23 5.67 -15.95
N PRO A 280 -2.52 5.94 -16.22
CA PRO A 280 -3.46 4.92 -16.69
C PRO A 280 -3.19 4.45 -18.12
N GLU A 281 -2.65 5.29 -18.99
CA GLU A 281 -2.47 4.97 -20.41
C GLU A 281 -1.49 3.81 -20.63
N LEU A 282 -1.78 2.94 -21.64
CA LEU A 282 -0.97 1.76 -21.96
C LEU A 282 0.41 2.07 -22.54
N LYS A 283 0.61 3.28 -23.08
CA LYS A 283 1.93 3.73 -23.55
C LYS A 283 2.99 3.74 -22.43
N HIS A 284 2.55 3.84 -21.16
CA HIS A 284 3.41 3.71 -20.00
C HIS A 284 3.31 2.31 -19.40
N LYS A 285 4.42 1.58 -19.33
CA LYS A 285 4.48 0.24 -18.72
C LYS A 285 4.33 0.28 -17.19
N PHE A 286 4.71 1.38 -16.53
CA PHE A 286 4.51 1.61 -15.10
C PHE A 286 3.09 2.12 -14.82
N THR A 287 2.62 1.94 -13.60
CA THR A 287 1.32 2.43 -13.14
C THR A 287 1.39 3.78 -12.47
N ARG A 288 2.50 4.09 -11.79
CA ARG A 288 2.69 5.37 -11.11
C ARG A 288 4.16 5.77 -11.02
N ILE A 289 4.37 7.06 -10.80
CA ILE A 289 5.64 7.62 -10.34
C ILE A 289 5.41 8.13 -8.92
N TYR A 290 6.31 7.76 -8.03
CA TYR A 290 6.39 8.20 -6.66
C TYR A 290 7.62 9.07 -6.47
N GLU A 291 7.44 10.28 -5.92
CA GLU A 291 8.51 11.21 -5.54
C GLU A 291 8.49 11.41 -4.02
N PRO A 292 9.38 10.73 -3.27
CA PRO A 292 9.31 10.61 -1.82
C PRO A 292 9.43 11.93 -1.06
N ARG A 293 10.20 12.90 -1.57
CA ARG A 293 10.44 14.17 -0.89
C ARG A 293 9.16 14.88 -0.46
N HIS A 294 8.09 14.76 -1.26
CA HIS A 294 6.80 15.39 -0.95
C HIS A 294 6.05 14.76 0.23
N MET A 295 6.47 13.59 0.70
CA MET A 295 5.88 12.98 1.89
C MET A 295 6.50 13.50 3.19
N HIS A 296 7.67 14.15 3.09
CA HIS A 296 8.40 14.74 4.20
C HIS A 296 8.69 16.23 3.91
N PRO A 297 7.66 17.08 3.79
CA PRO A 297 7.86 18.51 3.50
C PRO A 297 8.70 19.24 4.56
N GLU A 298 8.74 18.72 5.77
CA GLU A 298 9.58 19.23 6.85
C GLU A 298 11.09 19.03 6.61
N ARG A 299 11.46 18.18 5.64
CA ARG A 299 12.86 17.85 5.29
C ARG A 299 13.35 18.54 4.01
N ASN A 300 12.63 19.51 3.48
CA ASN A 300 12.90 20.13 2.16
C ASN A 300 14.28 20.81 2.02
N ASN A 301 15.05 20.93 3.08
CA ASN A 301 16.37 21.58 3.05
C ASN A 301 17.53 20.62 2.78
N THR A 302 17.30 19.33 2.54
CA THR A 302 18.37 18.32 2.49
C THR A 302 19.01 18.12 1.11
N THR A 303 18.32 18.45 0.02
CA THR A 303 18.87 18.30 -1.35
C THR A 303 18.32 19.36 -2.29
N LYS A 304 19.09 20.44 -2.51
CA LYS A 304 18.64 21.57 -3.34
C LYS A 304 18.60 21.30 -4.86
N ASN A 305 19.40 20.37 -5.37
CA ASN A 305 19.61 20.22 -6.81
C ASN A 305 19.32 18.82 -7.37
N LYS A 306 18.83 17.90 -6.54
CA LYS A 306 18.53 16.55 -6.97
C LYS A 306 17.26 16.04 -6.30
N THR A 307 16.49 15.26 -7.03
CA THR A 307 15.36 14.51 -6.47
C THR A 307 15.42 13.04 -6.89
N LEU A 308 14.76 12.21 -6.10
CA LEU A 308 14.58 10.79 -6.35
C LEU A 308 13.15 10.55 -6.79
N ILE A 309 12.96 9.83 -7.89
CA ILE A 309 11.67 9.27 -8.27
C ILE A 309 11.73 7.75 -8.33
N ILE A 310 10.57 7.13 -8.14
CA ILE A 310 10.44 5.67 -8.20
C ILE A 310 9.26 5.34 -9.11
N LYS A 311 9.55 4.61 -10.20
CA LYS A 311 8.53 4.08 -11.13
C LYS A 311 8.09 2.70 -10.68
N GLU A 312 6.80 2.48 -10.55
CA GLU A 312 6.19 1.23 -10.09
C GLU A 312 5.66 0.42 -11.28
N TYR A 313 6.23 -0.77 -11.48
CA TYR A 313 5.88 -1.70 -12.55
C TYR A 313 5.17 -2.93 -11.98
N PRO A 314 3.89 -3.15 -12.26
CA PRO A 314 3.20 -4.38 -11.89
C PRO A 314 3.69 -5.56 -12.72
N VAL A 315 3.99 -6.66 -12.05
CA VAL A 315 4.45 -7.90 -12.68
C VAL A 315 3.78 -9.12 -12.04
N MET A 316 3.84 -10.25 -12.74
CA MET A 316 3.54 -11.56 -12.15
C MET A 316 4.86 -12.13 -11.62
N ASN A 317 5.00 -12.23 -10.30
CA ASN A 317 6.14 -12.86 -9.67
C ASN A 317 5.71 -13.45 -8.33
N GLU A 318 5.71 -14.76 -8.21
CA GLU A 318 5.27 -15.48 -7.02
C GLU A 318 6.22 -15.35 -5.82
N ASP A 319 7.48 -14.98 -6.05
CA ASP A 319 8.49 -14.89 -4.98
C ASP A 319 8.43 -13.57 -4.20
N LYS A 320 7.79 -12.54 -4.76
CA LYS A 320 7.61 -11.23 -4.13
C LYS A 320 6.14 -10.84 -4.06
N PRO A 321 5.38 -11.42 -3.13
CA PRO A 321 3.94 -11.18 -3.03
C PRO A 321 3.65 -9.78 -2.49
N TYR A 322 2.82 -9.00 -3.22
CA TYR A 322 2.31 -7.70 -2.77
C TYR A 322 0.79 -7.71 -2.63
N TYR A 323 0.06 -8.15 -3.65
CA TYR A 323 -1.39 -8.11 -3.67
C TYR A 323 -1.94 -9.51 -3.96
N PRO A 324 -2.71 -10.12 -3.04
CA PRO A 324 -3.37 -11.39 -3.30
C PRO A 324 -4.41 -11.22 -4.43
N ILE A 325 -4.41 -12.14 -5.39
CA ILE A 325 -5.44 -12.17 -6.44
C ILE A 325 -6.69 -12.79 -5.83
N ASN A 326 -7.70 -11.96 -5.57
CA ASN A 326 -8.95 -12.39 -4.94
C ASN A 326 -9.96 -12.93 -5.97
N ASN A 327 -9.64 -14.07 -6.58
CA ASN A 327 -10.53 -14.83 -7.47
C ASN A 327 -11.07 -16.10 -6.76
N SER A 328 -11.96 -16.83 -7.43
CA SER A 328 -12.56 -18.05 -6.91
C SER A 328 -11.53 -19.17 -6.66
N GLU A 329 -10.59 -19.33 -7.58
CA GLU A 329 -9.52 -20.33 -7.49
C GLU A 329 -8.64 -20.11 -6.26
N ASN A 330 -8.09 -18.91 -6.09
CA ASN A 330 -7.29 -18.58 -4.91
C ASN A 330 -8.07 -18.76 -3.60
N ARG A 331 -9.36 -18.43 -3.59
CA ARG A 331 -10.20 -18.65 -2.40
C ARG A 331 -10.37 -20.12 -2.07
N LEU A 332 -10.50 -21.00 -3.09
CA LEU A 332 -10.56 -22.45 -2.88
C LEU A 332 -9.23 -23.00 -2.32
N ILE A 333 -8.10 -22.57 -2.89
CA ILE A 333 -6.77 -22.97 -2.40
C ILE A 333 -6.58 -22.47 -0.94
N HIS A 334 -6.90 -21.19 -0.68
CA HIS A 334 -6.78 -20.62 0.67
C HIS A 334 -7.61 -21.37 1.71
N ARG A 335 -8.82 -21.84 1.36
CA ARG A 335 -9.66 -22.63 2.28
C ARG A 335 -9.01 -23.97 2.66
N LYS A 336 -8.22 -24.58 1.79
CA LYS A 336 -7.50 -25.81 2.08
C LYS A 336 -6.36 -25.63 3.07
N TYR A 337 -5.88 -24.39 3.25
CA TYR A 337 -4.84 -24.03 4.22
C TYR A 337 -5.41 -23.61 5.58
N LYS A 338 -6.69 -23.32 5.68
CA LYS A 338 -7.41 -23.05 6.94
C LYS A 338 -7.84 -24.35 7.62
#